data_24238983cdffa6dd3a2e865be03be556
#
_entry.id   24238983cdffa6dd3a2e865be03be556
#
_cell.length_a   1.000
_cell.length_b   1.000
_cell.length_c   1.000
_cell.angle_alpha   90.00
_cell.angle_beta   90.00
_cell.angle_gamma   90.00
#
_symmetry.space_group_name_H-M   'P 1'
#
loop_
_entity.id
_entity.type
_entity.pdbx_description
1 polymer ?
#
loop_
_entity_poly.entity_id
_entity_poly.type
_entity_poly.pdbx_seq_one_letter_code
_entity_poly.pdbx_strand_id
1 'polypeptide(L)' 'NKAIELELAEIYVKNRYGQDAAEEEKPYEITELTTSWVVEGTIHSDQIAGGVFIIEIGKNDGRILNFGHGK' A
#
# COMPACT_ATOMS: atom_id res chain seq x y z
N ASN A 1 -11.75 -8.63 -1.69
CA ASN A 1 -12.50 -7.39 -1.47
C ASN A 1 -11.59 -6.35 -0.84
N LYS A 2 -12.08 -5.14 -0.74
CA LYS A 2 -11.25 -4.02 -0.26
C LYS A 2 -10.63 -4.29 1.10
N ALA A 3 -11.39 -4.87 2.01
CA ALA A 3 -10.87 -5.09 3.37
C ALA A 3 -9.68 -6.04 3.37
N ILE A 4 -9.76 -7.09 2.58
CA ILE A 4 -8.68 -8.06 2.50
C ILE A 4 -7.45 -7.45 1.85
N GLU A 5 -7.64 -6.68 0.77
CA GLU A 5 -6.50 -6.04 0.12
C GLU A 5 -5.83 -5.02 1.01
N LEU A 6 -6.61 -4.29 1.82
CA LEU A 6 -6.02 -3.35 2.76
C LEU A 6 -5.19 -4.06 3.82
N GLU A 7 -5.68 -5.21 4.32
CA GLU A 7 -4.91 -5.99 5.28
C GLU A 7 -3.64 -6.55 4.68
N LEU A 8 -3.74 -7.06 3.46
CA LEU A 8 -2.55 -7.58 2.77
C LEU A 8 -1.51 -6.48 2.59
N ALA A 9 -1.95 -5.31 2.16
CA ALA A 9 -1.03 -4.19 1.97
C ALA A 9 -0.32 -3.85 3.27
N GLU A 10 -1.06 -3.82 4.38
CA GLU A 10 -0.44 -3.51 5.66
C GLU A 10 0.62 -4.53 6.04
N ILE A 11 0.35 -5.81 5.82
CA ILE A 11 1.31 -6.86 6.13
C ILE A 11 2.58 -6.69 5.30
N TYR A 12 2.44 -6.44 4.01
CA TYR A 12 3.59 -6.26 3.14
C TYR A 12 4.41 -5.03 3.52
N VAL A 13 3.72 -3.94 3.86
CA VAL A 13 4.42 -2.72 4.25
C VAL A 13 5.18 -2.93 5.56
N LYS A 14 4.56 -3.60 6.52
CA LYS A 14 5.24 -3.91 7.78
C LYS A 14 6.49 -4.73 7.56
N ASN A 15 6.40 -5.73 6.69
CA ASN A 15 7.54 -6.60 6.44
C ASN A 15 8.66 -5.88 5.73
N ARG A 16 8.31 -4.93 4.87
CA ARG A 16 9.32 -4.26 4.06
C ARG A 16 9.89 -3.03 4.72
N TYR A 17 9.05 -2.23 5.36
CA TYR A 17 9.46 -0.92 5.88
C TYR A 17 9.33 -0.80 7.38
N GLY A 18 8.74 -1.79 8.06
CA GLY A 18 8.59 -1.76 9.50
C GLY A 18 7.22 -1.30 9.93
N GLN A 19 6.91 -1.58 11.20
CA GLN A 19 5.59 -1.28 11.72
C GLN A 19 5.33 0.23 11.82
N ASP A 20 6.34 1.00 12.18
CA ASP A 20 6.17 2.44 12.31
C ASP A 20 5.77 3.07 10.99
N ALA A 21 6.44 2.67 9.90
CA ALA A 21 6.10 3.19 8.59
C ALA A 21 4.68 2.79 8.19
N ALA A 22 4.30 1.55 8.48
CA ALA A 22 2.95 1.08 8.15
C ALA A 22 1.90 1.89 8.87
N GLU A 23 2.14 2.24 10.14
CA GLU A 23 1.17 3.02 10.90
C GLU A 23 1.14 4.48 10.47
N GLU A 24 2.30 5.04 10.17
CA GLU A 24 2.38 6.45 9.83
C GLU A 24 1.71 6.79 8.51
N GLU A 25 1.61 5.83 7.62
CA GLU A 25 1.03 6.10 6.31
C GLU A 25 -0.45 5.78 6.22
N LYS A 26 -1.08 5.47 7.35
CA LYS A 26 -2.53 5.30 7.39
C LYS A 26 -3.23 6.66 7.37
N PRO A 27 -4.46 6.72 6.88
CA PRO A 27 -5.22 5.63 6.29
C PRO A 27 -4.74 5.33 4.88
N TYR A 28 -4.84 4.08 4.48
CA TYR A 28 -4.47 3.69 3.12
C TYR A 28 -5.62 3.97 2.18
N GLU A 29 -5.27 4.35 0.96
CA GLU A 29 -6.25 4.54 -0.09
C GLU A 29 -6.18 3.36 -1.04
N ILE A 30 -7.36 2.88 -1.45
CA ILE A 30 -7.41 1.75 -2.34
C ILE A 30 -8.21 2.11 -3.58
N THR A 31 -7.67 1.78 -4.73
CA THR A 31 -8.30 2.02 -6.03
C THR A 31 -8.50 0.69 -6.73
N GLU A 32 -9.71 0.45 -7.19
CA GLU A 32 -10.00 -0.76 -7.94
C GLU A 32 -9.77 -0.52 -9.42
N LEU A 33 -8.92 -1.34 -10.02
CA LEU A 33 -8.73 -1.34 -11.46
C LEU A 33 -9.43 -2.57 -12.05
N THR A 34 -9.31 -2.76 -13.35
CA THR A 34 -10.01 -3.86 -14.00
C THR A 34 -9.53 -5.21 -13.51
N THR A 35 -8.23 -5.40 -13.39
CA THR A 35 -7.67 -6.70 -13.03
C THR A 35 -6.82 -6.65 -11.77
N SER A 36 -6.79 -5.52 -11.08
CA SER A 36 -5.96 -5.39 -9.90
C SER A 36 -6.51 -4.34 -8.94
N TRP A 37 -5.91 -4.28 -7.76
CA TRP A 37 -6.18 -3.25 -6.77
C TRP A 37 -4.88 -2.50 -6.51
N VAL A 38 -4.97 -1.17 -6.38
CA VAL A 38 -3.80 -0.37 -6.02
C VAL A 38 -4.03 0.23 -4.64
N VAL A 39 -3.11 -0.03 -3.72
CA VAL A 39 -3.20 0.49 -2.36
C VAL A 39 -2.03 1.43 -2.13
N GLU A 40 -2.33 2.61 -1.64
CA GLU A 40 -1.32 3.64 -1.38
C GLU A 40 -1.42 4.14 0.04
N GLY A 41 -0.29 4.53 0.62
CA GLY A 41 -0.31 5.23 1.89
C GLY A 41 -0.69 6.69 1.73
N THR A 42 -0.87 7.37 2.84
CA THR A 42 -1.22 8.78 2.86
C THR A 42 -0.06 9.59 3.44
N ILE A 43 0.27 10.69 2.79
CA ILE A 43 1.28 11.60 3.31
C ILE A 43 0.62 12.54 4.31
N HIS A 44 1.10 12.54 5.55
CA HIS A 44 0.58 13.40 6.59
C HIS A 44 1.47 14.60 6.86
N SER A 45 2.65 14.60 6.28
CA SER A 45 3.62 15.65 6.55
C SER A 45 4.42 15.91 5.28
N ASP A 46 4.66 17.16 4.98
CA ASP A 46 5.51 17.53 3.87
C ASP A 46 6.98 17.28 4.15
N GLN A 47 7.30 16.82 5.34
CA GLN A 47 8.66 16.48 5.69
C GLN A 47 9.05 15.08 5.27
N ILE A 48 8.08 14.28 4.86
CA ILE A 48 8.38 12.90 4.45
C ILE A 48 9.11 12.94 3.13
N ALA A 49 10.35 12.47 3.14
CA ALA A 49 11.18 12.50 1.96
C ALA A 49 10.89 11.27 1.15
N GLY A 50 10.66 10.56 0.71
CA GLY A 50 10.48 9.35 -0.04
C GLY A 50 9.05 9.06 -0.46
N GLY A 51 8.11 9.88 -0.01
CA GLY A 51 6.72 9.66 -0.37
C GLY A 51 6.10 8.51 0.40
N VAL A 52 5.15 7.84 -0.22
CA VAL A 52 4.40 6.78 0.43
C VAL A 52 4.50 5.50 -0.42
N PHE A 53 4.17 4.37 0.22
CA PHE A 53 4.20 3.11 -0.49
C PHE A 53 3.07 3.03 -1.51
N ILE A 54 3.29 2.22 -2.53
CA ILE A 54 2.27 1.89 -3.53
C ILE A 54 2.40 0.39 -3.79
N ILE A 55 1.28 -0.32 -3.65
CA ILE A 55 1.23 -1.75 -3.90
C ILE A 55 0.13 -2.04 -4.90
N GLU A 56 0.45 -2.82 -5.92
CA GLU A 56 -0.57 -3.29 -6.84
C GLU A 56 -0.76 -4.79 -6.65
N ILE A 57 -2.00 -5.21 -6.40
CA ILE A 57 -2.34 -6.60 -6.09
C ILE A 57 -3.29 -7.13 -7.15
N GLY A 58 -2.95 -8.25 -7.76
CA GLY A 58 -3.78 -8.85 -8.79
C GLY A 58 -5.08 -9.40 -8.21
N LYS A 59 -6.17 -9.22 -8.93
CA LYS A 59 -7.48 -9.69 -8.46
C LYS A 59 -7.62 -11.19 -8.50
N ASN A 60 -7.00 -11.84 -9.47
CA ASN A 60 -7.23 -13.26 -9.68
C ASN A 60 -6.57 -14.13 -8.64
N ASP A 61 -5.38 -13.79 -8.20
CA ASP A 61 -4.59 -14.67 -7.35
C ASP A 61 -3.96 -13.98 -6.16
N GLY A 62 -4.25 -12.70 -5.95
CA GLY A 62 -3.67 -11.95 -4.84
C GLY A 62 -2.19 -11.69 -4.98
N ARG A 63 -1.64 -11.86 -6.17
CA ARG A 63 -0.22 -11.70 -6.39
C ARG A 63 0.17 -10.23 -6.36
N ILE A 64 1.35 -9.95 -5.82
CA ILE A 64 1.88 -8.59 -5.87
C ILE A 64 2.44 -8.34 -7.26
N LEU A 65 1.84 -7.39 -7.96
CA LEU A 65 2.29 -7.03 -9.30
C LEU A 65 3.32 -5.93 -9.28
N ASN A 66 3.17 -4.99 -8.35
CA ASN A 66 4.11 -3.89 -8.17
C ASN A 66 4.17 -3.53 -6.71
N PHE A 67 5.35 -3.15 -6.23
CA PHE A 67 5.52 -2.74 -4.85
C PHE A 67 6.68 -1.77 -4.81
N GLY A 68 6.40 -0.54 -4.46
CA GLY A 68 7.44 0.47 -4.43
C GLY A 68 7.08 1.58 -3.48
N HIS A 69 7.91 2.60 -3.49
CA HIS A 69 7.73 3.78 -2.67
C HIS A 69 7.73 4.98 -3.59
N GLY A 70 6.64 5.71 -3.58
CA GLY A 70 6.52 6.88 -4.43
C GLY A 70 7.40 8.01 -3.90
N LYS A 71 7.48 9.05 -4.68
CA LYS A 71 8.32 10.16 -4.28
C LYS A 71 7.60 11.21 -3.58
#